data_fbe407bec237352ea694b22dbff6e1bf
#
_entry.id   fbe407bec237352ea694b22dbff6e1bf
#
_cell.length_a   1.000
_cell.length_b   1.000
_cell.length_c   1.000
_cell.angle_alpha   90.00
_cell.angle_beta   90.00
_cell.angle_gamma   90.00
#
_symmetry.space_group_name_H-M   'P 1'
#
loop_
_entity.id
_entity.type
_entity.pdbx_description
1 polymer ?
#
loop_
_entity_poly.entity_id
_entity_poly.type
_entity_poly.pdbx_seq_one_letter_code
_entity_poly.pdbx_strand_id
1 'polypeptide(L)'
;PLLFWGLWRQRQRLARKARKAARKDGLDPFRKAALDELEQLSRPQPGEPAAAWLQQLNGLLKRLCREDYPQQNSHLLSGRAWLAFLDSRCPSAGLTRWMVLVDGGYRRQCSLNQDAIEGLNKSVDIWIRKHV
;
A
#
# COMPACT_ATOMS: atom_id res chain seq x y z
N PRO A 1 -0.26 8.52 32.59
CA PRO A 1 -0.35 9.26 31.31
C PRO A 1 1.01 9.69 30.79
N LEU A 2 1.83 10.36 31.59
CA LEU A 2 3.16 10.82 31.16
C LEU A 2 4.11 9.66 30.85
N LEU A 3 4.07 8.60 31.64
CA LEU A 3 4.88 7.38 31.44
C LEU A 3 4.45 6.66 30.15
N PHE A 4 3.15 6.61 29.90
CA PHE A 4 2.60 5.96 28.70
C PHE A 4 3.02 6.69 27.42
N TRP A 5 3.00 8.03 27.45
CA TRP A 5 3.41 8.86 26.32
C TRP A 5 4.90 8.77 26.03
N GLY A 6 5.73 8.69 27.07
CA GLY A 6 7.18 8.49 26.94
C GLY A 6 7.53 7.15 26.29
N LEU A 7 6.84 6.08 26.68
CA LEU A 7 7.01 4.76 26.07
C LEU A 7 6.61 4.73 24.61
N TRP A 8 5.50 5.42 24.25
CA TRP A 8 5.06 5.52 22.86
C TRP A 8 6.09 6.27 22.01
N ARG A 9 6.62 7.37 22.51
CA ARG A 9 7.67 8.14 21.82
C ARG A 9 8.92 7.30 21.61
N GLN A 10 9.31 6.52 22.60
CA GLN A 10 10.47 5.66 22.52
C GLN A 10 10.29 4.58 21.47
N ARG A 11 9.10 3.97 21.39
CA ARG A 11 8.77 3.00 20.35
C ARG A 11 8.86 3.62 18.94
N GLN A 12 8.36 4.84 18.79
CA GLN A 12 8.43 5.54 17.50
C GLN A 12 9.87 5.86 17.10
N ARG A 13 10.71 6.25 18.05
CA ARG A 13 12.14 6.49 17.81
C ARG A 13 12.85 5.22 17.37
N LEU A 14 12.61 4.14 18.07
CA LEU A 14 13.25 2.86 17.74
C LEU A 14 12.81 2.35 16.36
N ALA A 15 11.55 2.49 16.05
CA ALA A 15 11.03 2.12 14.73
C ALA A 15 11.68 2.94 13.62
N ARG A 16 11.81 4.25 13.80
CA ARG A 16 12.49 5.14 12.84
C ARG A 16 13.95 4.79 12.69
N LYS A 17 14.63 4.49 13.79
CA LYS A 17 16.04 4.10 13.79
C LYS A 17 16.26 2.79 13.06
N ALA A 18 15.38 1.81 13.30
CA ALA A 18 15.44 0.52 12.63
C ALA A 18 15.21 0.68 11.12
N ARG A 19 14.25 1.52 10.70
CA ARG A 19 14.01 1.84 9.30
C ARG A 19 15.22 2.49 8.63
N LYS A 20 15.83 3.44 9.33
CA LYS A 20 16.98 4.17 8.81
C LYS A 20 18.20 3.26 8.67
N ALA A 21 18.42 2.36 9.62
CA ALA A 21 19.50 1.38 9.56
C ALA A 21 19.29 0.37 8.43
N ALA A 22 18.08 -0.14 8.27
CA ALA A 22 17.73 -1.10 7.24
C ALA A 22 17.87 -0.54 5.82
N ARG A 23 17.63 0.76 5.63
CA ARG A 23 17.78 1.44 4.32
C ARG A 23 19.20 1.40 3.79
N LYS A 24 20.20 1.29 4.66
CA LYS A 24 21.60 1.18 4.24
C LYS A 24 21.92 -0.17 3.63
N ASP A 25 21.18 -1.21 4.02
CA ASP A 25 21.43 -2.60 3.61
C ASP A 25 20.38 -3.11 2.60
N GLY A 26 19.50 -2.23 2.10
CA GLY A 26 18.44 -2.59 1.17
C GLY A 26 17.06 -2.21 1.70
N LEU A 27 16.06 -3.10 1.54
CA LEU A 27 14.70 -2.85 2.00
C LEU A 27 14.61 -2.94 3.53
N ASP A 28 13.95 -1.96 4.16
CA ASP A 28 13.71 -2.01 5.59
C ASP A 28 12.70 -3.14 5.93
N PRO A 29 12.69 -3.63 7.19
CA PRO A 29 11.84 -4.76 7.57
C PRO A 29 10.34 -4.51 7.36
N PHE A 30 9.89 -3.26 7.47
CA PHE A 30 8.49 -2.92 7.29
C PHE A 30 8.07 -3.04 5.83
N ARG A 31 8.92 -2.57 4.92
CA ARG A 31 8.68 -2.70 3.48
C ARG A 31 8.75 -4.16 3.04
N LYS A 32 9.70 -4.91 3.57
CA LYS A 32 9.84 -6.33 3.28
C LYS A 32 8.61 -7.11 3.73
N ALA A 33 8.10 -6.84 4.93
CA ALA A 33 6.89 -7.47 5.43
C ALA A 33 5.68 -7.14 4.55
N ALA A 34 5.57 -5.89 4.09
CA ALA A 34 4.50 -5.48 3.19
C ALA A 34 4.59 -6.19 1.83
N LEU A 35 5.80 -6.36 1.29
CA LEU A 35 6.00 -7.10 0.05
C LEU A 35 5.65 -8.57 0.21
N ASP A 36 6.01 -9.19 1.33
CA ASP A 36 5.64 -10.56 1.63
C ASP A 36 4.12 -10.72 1.68
N GLU A 37 3.45 -9.76 2.31
CA GLU A 37 1.99 -9.75 2.38
C GLU A 37 1.36 -9.60 0.98
N LEU A 38 1.93 -8.75 0.13
CA LEU A 38 1.47 -8.60 -1.25
C LEU A 38 1.56 -9.93 -2.00
N GLU A 39 2.66 -10.66 -1.85
CA GLU A 39 2.85 -11.95 -2.50
C GLU A 39 1.87 -13.01 -2.02
N GLN A 40 1.43 -12.93 -0.77
CA GLN A 40 0.50 -13.89 -0.20
C GLN A 40 -0.95 -13.67 -0.61
N LEU A 41 -1.26 -12.52 -1.23
CA LEU A 41 -2.60 -12.27 -1.73
C LEU A 41 -2.91 -13.20 -2.90
N SER A 42 -4.12 -13.75 -2.90
CA SER A 42 -4.56 -14.65 -3.97
C SER A 42 -4.94 -13.85 -5.20
N ARG A 43 -4.05 -13.81 -6.19
CA ARG A 43 -4.35 -13.15 -7.46
C ARG A 43 -5.40 -13.94 -8.23
N PRO A 44 -6.34 -13.25 -8.90
CA PRO A 44 -7.29 -13.94 -9.76
C PRO A 44 -6.60 -14.44 -11.02
N GLN A 45 -7.16 -15.46 -11.66
CA GLN A 45 -6.77 -15.82 -13.01
C GLN A 45 -7.41 -14.83 -13.99
N PRO A 46 -6.84 -14.67 -15.21
CA PRO A 46 -7.45 -13.80 -16.20
C PRO A 46 -8.91 -14.18 -16.47
N GLY A 47 -9.79 -13.18 -16.42
CA GLY A 47 -11.22 -13.38 -16.63
C GLY A 47 -12.01 -13.86 -15.39
N GLU A 48 -11.34 -14.21 -14.30
CA GLU A 48 -11.99 -14.57 -13.04
C GLU A 48 -12.37 -13.33 -12.21
N PRO A 49 -13.29 -13.47 -11.25
CA PRO A 49 -13.66 -12.34 -10.39
C PRO A 49 -12.45 -11.78 -9.65
N ALA A 50 -12.25 -10.47 -9.75
CA ALA A 50 -11.08 -9.77 -9.20
C ALA A 50 -11.41 -8.91 -7.99
N ALA A 51 -12.67 -8.76 -7.62
CA ALA A 51 -13.10 -7.82 -6.58
C ALA A 51 -12.39 -8.04 -5.24
N ALA A 52 -12.29 -9.30 -4.79
CA ALA A 52 -11.67 -9.61 -3.51
C ALA A 52 -10.19 -9.23 -3.50
N TRP A 53 -9.46 -9.52 -4.57
CA TRP A 53 -8.06 -9.16 -4.69
C TRP A 53 -7.85 -7.63 -4.69
N LEU A 54 -8.72 -6.91 -5.44
CA LEU A 54 -8.65 -5.44 -5.50
C LEU A 54 -8.92 -4.82 -4.12
N GLN A 55 -9.88 -5.35 -3.37
CA GLN A 55 -10.15 -4.90 -2.01
C GLN A 55 -8.96 -5.15 -1.08
N GLN A 56 -8.31 -6.29 -1.22
CA GLN A 56 -7.14 -6.64 -0.42
C GLN A 56 -5.94 -5.73 -0.75
N LEU A 57 -5.70 -5.45 -2.03
CA LEU A 57 -4.64 -4.52 -2.43
C LEU A 57 -4.90 -3.13 -1.85
N ASN A 58 -6.11 -2.64 -2.01
CA ASN A 58 -6.48 -1.32 -1.52
C ASN A 58 -6.40 -1.24 0.00
N GLY A 59 -6.82 -2.28 0.69
CA GLY A 59 -6.74 -2.38 2.14
C GLY A 59 -5.30 -2.38 2.65
N LEU A 60 -4.40 -3.08 1.96
CA LEU A 60 -2.97 -3.09 2.28
C LEU A 60 -2.39 -1.68 2.15
N LEU A 61 -2.64 -1.00 1.05
CA LEU A 61 -2.15 0.36 0.83
C LEU A 61 -2.70 1.34 1.86
N LYS A 62 -3.98 1.24 2.20
CA LYS A 62 -4.58 2.11 3.22
C LYS A 62 -3.97 1.89 4.59
N ARG A 63 -3.72 0.65 4.97
CA ARG A 63 -3.09 0.34 6.25
C ARG A 63 -1.66 0.89 6.29
N LEU A 64 -0.88 0.71 5.23
CA LEU A 64 0.48 1.24 5.16
C LEU A 64 0.50 2.77 5.28
N CYS A 65 -0.44 3.45 4.64
CA CYS A 65 -0.54 4.91 4.73
C CYS A 65 -0.91 5.37 6.14
N ARG A 66 -1.77 4.64 6.85
CA ARG A 66 -2.09 4.98 8.24
C ARG A 66 -0.87 4.85 9.14
N GLU A 67 -0.02 3.86 8.88
CA GLU A 67 1.20 3.65 9.64
C GLU A 67 2.29 4.67 9.30
N ASP A 68 2.50 4.93 8.02
CA ASP A 68 3.59 5.78 7.55
C ASP A 68 3.24 7.26 7.49
N TYR A 69 1.96 7.60 7.33
CA TYR A 69 1.48 8.97 7.20
C TYR A 69 0.30 9.24 8.14
N PRO A 70 0.46 9.05 9.46
CA PRO A 70 -0.67 9.13 10.37
C PRO A 70 -1.33 10.51 10.44
N GLN A 71 -0.59 11.57 10.08
CA GLN A 71 -1.10 12.94 10.14
C GLN A 71 -1.76 13.42 8.84
N GLN A 72 -1.73 12.60 7.80
CA GLN A 72 -2.27 13.00 6.48
C GLN A 72 -3.75 12.68 6.33
N ASN A 73 -4.38 12.04 7.32
CA ASN A 73 -5.79 11.67 7.29
C ASN A 73 -6.19 10.93 6.01
N SER A 74 -5.34 10.00 5.57
CA SER A 74 -5.54 9.26 4.33
C SER A 74 -6.83 8.47 4.31
N HIS A 75 -7.37 8.12 5.48
CA HIS A 75 -8.64 7.41 5.61
C HIS A 75 -9.84 8.24 5.12
N LEU A 76 -9.69 9.57 5.00
CA LEU A 76 -10.72 10.45 4.47
C LEU A 76 -10.70 10.53 2.94
N LEU A 77 -9.66 9.99 2.31
CA LEU A 77 -9.51 10.04 0.86
C LEU A 77 -10.16 8.83 0.21
N SER A 78 -10.74 9.03 -0.95
CA SER A 78 -11.34 7.97 -1.77
C SER A 78 -11.22 8.31 -3.25
N GLY A 79 -11.47 7.32 -4.11
CA GLY A 79 -11.46 7.51 -5.55
C GLY A 79 -10.15 8.10 -6.06
N ARG A 80 -10.24 9.04 -6.97
CA ARG A 80 -9.08 9.68 -7.59
C ARG A 80 -8.20 10.42 -6.59
N ALA A 81 -8.79 11.02 -5.57
CA ALA A 81 -8.02 11.72 -4.54
C ALA A 81 -7.11 10.76 -3.78
N TRP A 82 -7.59 9.56 -3.50
CA TRP A 82 -6.80 8.51 -2.86
C TRP A 82 -5.63 8.09 -3.74
N LEU A 83 -5.88 7.82 -5.03
CA LEU A 83 -4.81 7.45 -5.96
C LEU A 83 -3.80 8.57 -6.14
N ALA A 84 -4.26 9.82 -6.22
CA ALA A 84 -3.38 10.98 -6.32
C ALA A 84 -2.48 11.12 -5.09
N PHE A 85 -3.02 10.84 -3.91
CA PHE A 85 -2.23 10.83 -2.68
C PHE A 85 -1.13 9.77 -2.75
N LEU A 86 -1.46 8.55 -3.19
CA LEU A 86 -0.48 7.48 -3.34
C LEU A 86 0.63 7.89 -4.30
N ASP A 87 0.28 8.46 -5.46
CA ASP A 87 1.27 8.90 -6.44
C ASP A 87 2.10 10.09 -5.95
N SER A 88 1.55 10.92 -5.07
CA SER A 88 2.34 12.01 -4.47
C SER A 88 3.48 11.47 -3.61
N ARG A 89 3.33 10.26 -3.07
CA ARG A 89 4.35 9.61 -2.25
C ARG A 89 5.27 8.68 -3.05
N CYS A 90 4.86 8.27 -4.23
CA CYS A 90 5.68 7.47 -5.13
C CYS A 90 5.18 7.65 -6.57
N PRO A 91 5.61 8.74 -7.24
CA PRO A 91 5.15 8.99 -8.62
C PRO A 91 5.47 7.87 -9.60
N SER A 92 6.59 7.16 -9.39
CA SER A 92 7.01 6.08 -10.29
C SER A 92 6.07 4.89 -10.28
N ALA A 93 5.25 4.73 -9.25
CA ALA A 93 4.26 3.64 -9.20
C ALA A 93 3.12 3.84 -10.21
N GLY A 94 2.73 5.09 -10.45
CA GLY A 94 1.72 5.42 -11.44
C GLY A 94 0.34 4.85 -11.12
N LEU A 95 -0.07 4.88 -9.87
CA LEU A 95 -1.32 4.26 -9.43
C LEU A 95 -2.57 4.98 -9.95
N THR A 96 -2.46 6.25 -10.35
CA THR A 96 -3.59 6.98 -10.93
C THR A 96 -4.09 6.35 -12.23
N ARG A 97 -3.29 5.51 -12.87
CA ARG A 97 -3.72 4.75 -14.05
C ARG A 97 -4.69 3.61 -13.72
N TRP A 98 -4.78 3.25 -12.45
CA TRP A 98 -5.49 2.06 -12.01
C TRP A 98 -6.75 2.41 -11.22
N MET A 99 -7.70 3.10 -11.88
CA MET A 99 -8.99 3.40 -11.24
C MET A 99 -9.72 2.15 -10.76
N VAL A 100 -9.47 1.01 -11.40
CA VAL A 100 -10.05 -0.27 -10.99
C VAL A 100 -9.67 -0.64 -9.56
N LEU A 101 -8.53 -0.16 -9.07
CA LEU A 101 -8.10 -0.41 -7.69
C LEU A 101 -9.10 0.14 -6.65
N VAL A 102 -9.71 1.28 -6.96
CA VAL A 102 -10.65 1.94 -6.04
C VAL A 102 -12.10 1.61 -6.33
N ASP A 103 -12.47 1.27 -7.57
CA ASP A 103 -13.86 1.00 -7.92
C ASP A 103 -14.16 -0.47 -8.22
N GLY A 104 -13.15 -1.25 -8.64
CA GLY A 104 -13.35 -2.63 -9.08
C GLY A 104 -13.85 -3.57 -7.97
N GLY A 105 -13.46 -3.32 -6.72
CA GLY A 105 -13.89 -4.11 -5.58
C GLY A 105 -15.37 -3.94 -5.26
N TYR A 106 -16.00 -2.91 -5.78
CA TYR A 106 -17.41 -2.59 -5.54
C TYR A 106 -18.28 -2.82 -6.76
N ARG A 107 -17.70 -3.21 -7.88
CA ARG A 107 -18.45 -3.54 -9.09
C ARG A 107 -19.10 -4.91 -8.94
N ARG A 108 -20.31 -5.03 -9.50
CA ARG A 108 -21.06 -6.29 -9.48
C ARG A 108 -20.31 -7.40 -10.19
N GLN A 109 -19.64 -7.04 -11.29
CA GLN A 109 -18.77 -7.94 -12.03
C GLN A 109 -17.50 -7.18 -12.40
N CYS A 110 -16.38 -7.75 -12.00
CA CYS A 110 -15.07 -7.18 -12.33
C CYS A 110 -14.11 -8.33 -12.61
N SER A 111 -13.58 -8.35 -13.83
CA SER A 111 -12.50 -9.28 -14.19
C SER A 111 -11.39 -8.49 -14.86
N LEU A 112 -10.19 -9.04 -14.81
CA LEU A 112 -9.00 -8.40 -15.37
C LEU A 112 -8.29 -9.38 -16.28
N ASN A 113 -7.62 -8.83 -17.32
CA ASN A 113 -6.74 -9.64 -18.14
C ASN A 113 -5.37 -9.78 -17.47
N GLN A 114 -4.52 -10.65 -18.02
CA GLN A 114 -3.20 -10.93 -17.45
C GLN A 114 -2.34 -9.67 -17.32
N ASP A 115 -2.34 -8.83 -18.35
CA ASP A 115 -1.54 -7.60 -18.34
C ASP A 115 -1.98 -6.63 -17.24
N ALA A 116 -3.28 -6.53 -17.00
CA ALA A 116 -3.81 -5.68 -15.93
C ALA A 116 -3.45 -6.22 -14.56
N ILE A 117 -3.55 -7.53 -14.36
CA ILE A 117 -3.20 -8.17 -13.09
C ILE A 117 -1.72 -7.94 -12.78
N GLU A 118 -0.85 -8.23 -13.74
CA GLU A 118 0.59 -8.05 -13.57
C GLU A 118 0.97 -6.58 -13.40
N GLY A 119 0.39 -5.70 -14.22
CA GLY A 119 0.68 -4.26 -14.19
C GLY A 119 0.28 -3.63 -12.87
N LEU A 120 -0.91 -3.95 -12.37
CA LEU A 120 -1.37 -3.43 -11.08
C LEU A 120 -0.53 -3.96 -9.93
N ASN A 121 -0.23 -5.26 -9.93
CA ASN A 121 0.61 -5.84 -8.90
C ASN A 121 2.01 -5.20 -8.89
N LYS A 122 2.57 -4.95 -10.08
CA LYS A 122 3.87 -4.29 -10.21
C LYS A 122 3.83 -2.85 -9.69
N SER A 123 2.77 -2.11 -9.98
CA SER A 123 2.61 -0.74 -9.49
C SER A 123 2.55 -0.70 -7.96
N VAL A 124 1.81 -1.62 -7.35
CA VAL A 124 1.75 -1.72 -5.88
C VAL A 124 3.11 -2.11 -5.31
N ASP A 125 3.80 -3.06 -5.93
CA ASP A 125 5.15 -3.47 -5.52
C ASP A 125 6.12 -2.28 -5.53
N ILE A 126 6.12 -1.50 -6.61
CA ILE A 126 6.96 -0.30 -6.72
C ILE A 126 6.62 0.70 -5.62
N TRP A 127 5.33 0.91 -5.36
CA TRP A 127 4.90 1.84 -4.32
C TRP A 127 5.42 1.42 -2.94
N ILE A 128 5.29 0.14 -2.62
CA ILE A 128 5.77 -0.38 -1.34
C ILE A 128 7.28 -0.18 -1.19
N ARG A 129 8.03 -0.43 -2.24
CA ARG A 129 9.50 -0.32 -2.21
C ARG A 129 10.01 1.11 -2.13
N LYS A 130 9.32 2.06 -2.78
CA LYS A 130 9.90 3.38 -3.07
C LYS A 130 9.16 4.56 -2.47
N HIS A 131 8.01 4.39 -1.86
CA HIS A 131 7.26 5.53 -1.31
C HIS A 131 8.05 6.27 -0.23
N VAL A 132 7.91 7.59 -0.20
CA VAL A 132 8.66 8.46 0.70
C VAL A 132 7.76 9.33 1.57
#